data_b2a98b59f0cc2dbc90533f15d095815b
#
_entry.id   b2a98b59f0cc2dbc90533f15d095815b
#
_cell.length_a   1.000
_cell.length_b   1.000
_cell.length_c   1.000
_cell.angle_alpha   90.00
_cell.angle_beta   90.00
_cell.angle_gamma   90.00
#
_symmetry.space_group_name_H-M   'P 1'
#
loop_
_entity.id
_entity.type
_entity.pdbx_description
1 polymer ?
#
loop_
_entity_poly.entity_id
_entity_poly.type
_entity_poly.pdbx_seq_one_letter_code
_entity_poly.pdbx_strand_id
1 'polypeptide(L)' 'MVDVKVTNGILDQAEIDAYLAYGHTQHPHKEIKAMEVTLDGDYVDLKYYFGEARPFERIRRITGYLV' A
#
# COMPACT_ATOMS: atom_id res chain seq x y z
N MET A 1 -4.72 -12.29 -7.04
CA MET A 1 -3.62 -12.06 -6.08
C MET A 1 -3.05 -10.66 -6.28
N VAL A 2 -2.71 -9.98 -5.20
CA VAL A 2 -2.21 -8.61 -5.28
C VAL A 2 -0.68 -8.65 -5.42
N ASP A 3 -0.16 -7.93 -6.41
CA ASP A 3 1.29 -7.78 -6.56
C ASP A 3 1.76 -6.69 -5.60
N VAL A 4 2.80 -6.98 -4.82
CA VAL A 4 3.34 -6.03 -3.86
C VAL A 4 4.81 -5.77 -4.19
N LYS A 5 5.17 -4.49 -4.25
CA LYS A 5 6.54 -4.08 -4.49
C LYS A 5 6.97 -3.13 -3.36
N VAL A 6 8.13 -3.41 -2.78
CA VAL A 6 8.68 -2.57 -1.71
C VAL A 6 9.98 -1.95 -2.21
N THR A 7 10.11 -0.64 -2.06
CA THR A 7 11.27 0.13 -2.51
C THR A 7 11.92 0.82 -1.33
N ASN A 8 13.25 0.89 -1.35
CA ASN A 8 14.07 1.56 -0.33
C ASN A 8 14.05 0.87 1.02
N GLY A 9 13.82 -0.44 1.04
CA GLY A 9 13.88 -1.18 2.30
C GLY A 9 13.10 -2.47 2.21
N ILE A 10 12.90 -3.07 3.38
CA ILE A 10 12.24 -4.36 3.51
C ILE A 10 11.14 -4.20 4.56
N LEU A 11 9.98 -4.81 4.30
CA LEU A 11 8.88 -4.84 5.25
C LEU A 11 8.54 -6.27 5.61
N ASP A 12 8.09 -6.46 6.86
CA ASP A 12 7.55 -7.74 7.29
C ASP A 12 6.21 -8.00 6.61
N GLN A 13 5.87 -9.27 6.47
CA GLN A 13 4.59 -9.65 5.87
C GLN A 13 3.41 -9.07 6.65
N ALA A 14 3.52 -9.02 7.98
CA ALA A 14 2.46 -8.47 8.82
C ALA A 14 2.20 -7.00 8.50
N GLU A 15 3.25 -6.24 8.25
CA GLU A 15 3.10 -4.83 7.91
C GLU A 15 2.52 -4.67 6.50
N ILE A 16 2.96 -5.49 5.55
CA ILE A 16 2.40 -5.48 4.21
C ILE A 16 0.90 -5.78 4.26
N ASP A 17 0.51 -6.79 5.04
CA ASP A 17 -0.89 -7.16 5.18
C ASP A 17 -1.71 -6.02 5.80
N ALA A 18 -1.13 -5.31 6.77
CA ALA A 18 -1.80 -4.18 7.40
C ALA A 18 -2.07 -3.06 6.39
N TYR A 19 -1.10 -2.77 5.53
CA TYR A 19 -1.26 -1.74 4.52
C TYR A 19 -2.30 -2.14 3.47
N LEU A 20 -2.32 -3.41 3.08
CA LEU A 20 -3.35 -3.90 2.16
C LEU A 20 -4.75 -3.79 2.79
N ALA A 21 -4.87 -4.17 4.06
CA ALA A 21 -6.14 -4.07 4.76
C ALA A 21 -6.60 -2.62 4.85
N TYR A 22 -5.67 -1.70 5.08
CA TYR A 22 -6.00 -0.29 5.11
C TYR A 22 -6.56 0.17 3.76
N GLY A 23 -5.92 -0.25 2.67
CA GLY A 23 -6.41 0.09 1.33
C GLY A 23 -7.81 -0.43 1.07
N HIS A 24 -8.11 -1.66 1.49
CA HIS A 24 -9.45 -2.23 1.35
C HIS A 24 -10.47 -1.45 2.17
N THR A 25 -10.07 -0.97 3.36
CA THR A 25 -10.95 -0.17 4.19
C THR A 25 -11.28 1.17 3.54
N GLN A 26 -10.29 1.79 2.90
CA GLN A 26 -10.48 3.08 2.23
C GLN A 26 -11.31 2.95 0.95
N HIS A 27 -11.22 1.81 0.28
CA HIS A 27 -11.89 1.59 -1.01
C HIS A 27 -12.60 0.24 -1.02
N PRO A 28 -13.67 0.08 -0.21
CA PRO A 28 -14.31 -1.23 -0.06
C PRO A 28 -14.99 -1.75 -1.32
N HIS A 29 -15.28 -0.87 -2.28
CA HIS A 29 -15.94 -1.26 -3.51
C HIS A 29 -14.97 -1.47 -4.68
N LYS A 30 -13.67 -1.39 -4.41
CA LYS A 30 -12.66 -1.53 -5.46
C LYS A 30 -11.73 -2.67 -5.10
N GLU A 31 -11.30 -3.38 -6.13
CA GLU A 31 -10.34 -4.47 -5.95
C GLU A 31 -8.93 -3.94 -6.19
N ILE A 32 -8.05 -4.12 -5.20
CA ILE A 32 -6.66 -3.71 -5.33
C ILE A 32 -5.94 -4.75 -6.20
N LYS A 33 -5.38 -4.31 -7.32
CA LYS A 33 -4.64 -5.17 -8.23
C LYS A 33 -3.17 -5.26 -7.85
N ALA A 34 -2.62 -4.16 -7.35
CA ALA A 34 -1.21 -4.11 -6.94
C ALA A 34 -1.02 -3.03 -5.90
N MET A 35 0.03 -3.16 -5.10
CA MET A 35 0.40 -2.13 -4.14
C MET A 35 1.90 -1.90 -4.25
N GLU A 36 2.30 -0.63 -4.29
CA GLU A 36 3.71 -0.27 -4.26
C GLU A 36 3.98 0.50 -2.97
N VAL A 37 4.99 0.08 -2.24
CA VAL A 37 5.37 0.71 -0.98
C VAL A 37 6.76 1.30 -1.13
N THR A 38 6.90 2.60 -0.92
CA THR A 38 8.19 3.28 -0.95
C THR A 38 8.51 3.78 0.45
N LEU A 39 9.62 3.32 1.00
CA LEU A 39 10.05 3.72 2.33
C LEU A 39 10.86 5.01 2.22
N ASP A 40 10.51 6.00 3.05
CA ASP A 40 11.15 7.31 3.01
C ASP A 40 11.34 7.81 4.44
N GLY A 41 12.46 7.41 5.06
CA GLY A 41 12.73 7.75 6.44
C GLY A 41 11.67 7.17 7.36
N ASP A 42 11.01 8.06 8.11
CA ASP A 42 9.94 7.65 9.02
C ASP A 42 8.59 7.50 8.33
N TYR A 43 8.53 7.78 7.03
CA TYR A 43 7.29 7.77 6.28
C TYR A 43 7.26 6.62 5.29
N VAL A 44 6.06 6.25 4.89
CA VAL A 44 5.84 5.25 3.85
C VAL A 44 4.82 5.81 2.87
N ASP A 45 5.14 5.71 1.57
CA ASP A 45 4.22 6.05 0.50
C ASP A 45 3.59 4.78 -0.02
N LEU A 46 2.26 4.73 0.03
CA LEU A 46 1.49 3.59 -0.44
C LEU A 46 0.79 3.99 -1.74
N LYS A 47 0.98 3.19 -2.78
CA LYS A 47 0.29 3.39 -4.05
C LYS A 47 -0.55 2.15 -4.32
N TYR A 48 -1.85 2.34 -4.46
CA TYR A 48 -2.78 1.25 -4.72
C TYR A 48 -3.25 1.34 -6.16
N TYR A 49 -3.07 0.27 -6.91
CA TYR A 49 -3.47 0.20 -8.31
C TYR A 49 -4.74 -0.65 -8.41
N PHE A 50 -5.76 -0.08 -9.03
CA PHE A 50 -7.08 -0.72 -9.11
C PHE A 50 -7.44 -1.23 -10.49
N GLY A 51 -6.61 -0.95 -11.49
CA GLY A 51 -6.90 -1.41 -12.85
C GLY A 51 -7.99 -0.63 -13.55
N GLU A 52 -8.29 0.58 -13.07
CA GLU A 52 -9.26 1.46 -13.70
C GLU A 52 -8.57 2.53 -14.54
N ALA A 53 -9.34 3.48 -15.08
CA ALA A 53 -8.79 4.59 -15.85
C ALA A 53 -7.80 5.41 -15.04
N ARG A 54 -8.07 5.57 -13.75
CA ARG A 54 -7.16 6.25 -12.83
C ARG A 54 -5.95 5.36 -12.57
N PRO A 55 -4.71 5.88 -12.67
CA PRO A 55 -3.52 5.02 -12.54
C PRO A 55 -3.34 4.45 -11.14
N PHE A 56 -3.54 5.24 -10.10
CA PHE A 56 -3.39 4.72 -8.74
C PHE A 56 -3.90 5.74 -7.72
N GLU A 57 -4.05 5.25 -6.48
CA GLU A 57 -4.36 6.06 -5.32
C GLU A 57 -3.11 6.10 -4.43
N ARG A 58 -2.70 7.28 -3.99
CA ARG A 58 -1.49 7.42 -3.19
C ARG A 58 -1.81 7.90 -1.80
N ILE A 59 -1.24 7.22 -0.79
CA ILE A 59 -1.42 7.58 0.62
C ILE A 59 -0.04 7.63 1.27
N ARG A 60 0.21 8.67 2.06
CA ARG A 60 1.46 8.80 2.81
C ARG A 60 1.17 8.62 4.29
N ARG A 61 1.92 7.74 4.95
CA ARG A 61 1.74 7.42 6.37
C ARG A 61 3.09 7.34 7.06
N ILE A 62 3.05 7.41 8.40
CA ILE A 62 4.22 7.14 9.21
C ILE A 62 4.45 5.63 9.24
N THR A 63 5.70 5.20 9.03
CA THR A 63 6.03 3.78 9.01
C THR A 63 5.58 3.09 10.29
N GLY A 64 4.91 1.96 10.14
CA GLY A 64 4.43 1.20 11.29
C GLY A 64 3.14 1.69 11.89
N TYR A 65 2.56 2.76 11.35
CA TYR A 65 1.34 3.34 11.89
C TYR A 65 0.16 2.37 11.90
N LEU A 66 0.10 1.49 10.91
CA LEU A 66 -1.03 0.58 10.73
C LEU A 66 -0.81 -0.80 11.36
N VAL A 67 0.34 -1.02 11.94
CA VAL A 67 0.68 -2.33 12.51
C VAL A 67 0.36 -2.41 13.99
#